data_558055d0e6a2c4bcf75fb6829741152b
#
_entry.id   558055d0e6a2c4bcf75fb6829741152b
#
_cell.length_a   1.000
_cell.length_b   1.000
_cell.length_c   1.000
_cell.angle_alpha   90.00
_cell.angle_beta   90.00
_cell.angle_gamma   90.00
#
_symmetry.space_group_name_H-M   'P 1'
#
loop_
_entity.id
_entity.type
_entity.pdbx_description
1 polymer ?
#
loop_
_entity_poly.entity_id
_entity_poly.type
_entity_poly.pdbx_seq_one_letter_code
_entity_poly.pdbx_strand_id
1 'polypeptide(L)'
;MNSEKIKNIREELEITQHDIAKILGCTRSAYSLWEINKNTIPLYYLNKLANELNINIDYLVDLSDKKNITFNKNEIDRIELGKRIKAARKEVNYTQEKLAAKLNTTHSVISAYESGKTAVPTLFLIEIAKITNKSLNWFLNKTGTL
;
A
#
# COMPACT_ATOMS: atom_id res chain seq x y z
N MET A 1 7.34 5.40 -5.90
CA MET A 1 7.32 3.91 -5.89
C MET A 1 8.07 3.41 -7.11
N ASN A 2 8.95 2.46 -6.93
CA ASN A 2 9.76 1.92 -8.04
C ASN A 2 9.11 0.64 -8.60
N SER A 3 8.46 0.77 -9.74
CA SER A 3 7.78 -0.34 -10.41
C SER A 3 8.73 -1.42 -10.95
N GLU A 4 10.01 -1.12 -11.12
CA GLU A 4 11.01 -2.10 -11.55
C GLU A 4 11.13 -3.27 -10.57
N LYS A 5 10.95 -3.04 -9.27
CA LYS A 5 10.97 -4.11 -8.28
C LYS A 5 9.92 -5.18 -8.56
N ILE A 6 8.70 -4.76 -8.91
CA ILE A 6 7.61 -5.68 -9.22
C ILE A 6 7.97 -6.55 -10.42
N LYS A 7 8.49 -5.92 -11.47
CA LYS A 7 8.94 -6.64 -12.67
C LYS A 7 10.07 -7.63 -12.36
N ASN A 8 11.08 -7.17 -11.63
CA ASN A 8 12.24 -8.00 -11.29
C ASN A 8 11.84 -9.23 -10.46
N ILE A 9 10.94 -9.03 -9.48
CA ILE A 9 10.46 -10.15 -8.65
C ILE A 9 9.69 -11.14 -9.52
N ARG A 10 8.82 -10.67 -10.42
CA ARG A 10 8.07 -11.53 -11.32
C ARG A 10 9.02 -12.35 -12.21
N GLU A 11 10.04 -11.71 -12.77
CA GLU A 11 11.03 -12.37 -13.63
C GLU A 11 11.88 -13.39 -12.86
N GLU A 12 12.28 -13.07 -11.63
CA GLU A 12 13.01 -14.02 -10.76
C GLU A 12 12.18 -15.28 -10.48
N LEU A 13 10.86 -15.15 -10.39
CA LEU A 13 9.94 -16.27 -10.18
C LEU A 13 9.59 -16.99 -11.49
N GLU A 14 10.10 -16.51 -12.62
CA GLU A 14 9.82 -17.08 -13.94
C GLU A 14 8.32 -17.12 -14.27
N ILE A 15 7.58 -16.09 -13.84
CA ILE A 15 6.14 -15.95 -14.08
C ILE A 15 5.91 -14.91 -15.17
N THR A 16 4.98 -15.21 -16.10
CA THR A 16 4.60 -14.24 -17.13
C THR A 16 3.67 -13.17 -16.57
N GLN A 17 3.52 -12.03 -17.28
CA GLN A 17 2.54 -11.02 -16.92
C GLN A 17 1.11 -11.58 -16.91
N HIS A 18 0.81 -12.48 -17.83
CA HIS A 18 -0.48 -13.14 -17.88
C HIS A 18 -0.75 -13.97 -16.62
N ASP A 19 0.24 -14.74 -16.17
CA ASP A 19 0.12 -15.60 -15.00
C ASP A 19 -0.11 -14.77 -13.72
N ILE A 20 0.68 -13.72 -13.53
CA ILE A 20 0.54 -12.89 -12.34
C ILE A 20 -0.76 -12.09 -12.34
N ALA A 21 -1.20 -11.61 -13.51
CA ALA A 21 -2.50 -10.95 -13.63
C ALA A 21 -3.65 -11.89 -13.24
N LYS A 22 -3.56 -13.14 -13.65
CA LYS A 22 -4.53 -14.17 -13.28
C LYS A 22 -4.55 -14.42 -11.78
N ILE A 23 -3.38 -14.52 -11.14
CA ILE A 23 -3.25 -14.67 -9.69
C ILE A 23 -3.90 -13.49 -8.97
N LEU A 24 -3.67 -12.27 -9.45
CA LEU A 24 -4.22 -11.05 -8.84
C LEU A 24 -5.69 -10.81 -9.14
N GLY A 25 -6.22 -11.47 -10.16
CA GLY A 25 -7.62 -11.25 -10.59
C GLY A 25 -7.81 -9.96 -11.37
N CYS A 26 -6.78 -9.50 -12.08
CA CYS A 26 -6.85 -8.33 -12.95
C CYS A 26 -6.55 -8.70 -14.39
N THR A 27 -6.69 -7.76 -15.33
CA THR A 27 -6.32 -7.99 -16.70
C THR A 27 -4.80 -7.85 -16.89
N ARG A 28 -4.25 -8.54 -17.88
CA ARG A 28 -2.83 -8.38 -18.24
C ARG A 28 -2.54 -6.92 -18.62
N SER A 29 -3.46 -6.27 -19.32
CA SER A 29 -3.31 -4.87 -19.74
C SER A 29 -3.17 -3.94 -18.53
N ALA A 30 -4.01 -4.10 -17.51
CA ALA A 30 -3.91 -3.31 -16.28
C ALA A 30 -2.57 -3.56 -15.58
N TYR A 31 -2.20 -4.82 -15.41
CA TYR A 31 -0.95 -5.20 -14.74
C TYR A 31 0.28 -4.63 -15.47
N SER A 32 0.31 -4.72 -16.80
CA SER A 32 1.45 -4.22 -17.58
C SER A 32 1.67 -2.73 -17.40
N LEU A 33 0.59 -1.94 -17.25
CA LEU A 33 0.69 -0.51 -17.00
C LEU A 33 1.32 -0.20 -15.64
N TRP A 34 1.13 -1.07 -14.66
CA TRP A 34 1.78 -0.92 -13.35
C TRP A 34 3.28 -1.18 -13.43
N GLU A 35 3.71 -2.20 -14.20
CA GLU A 35 5.14 -2.49 -14.36
C GLU A 35 5.92 -1.38 -15.05
N ILE A 36 5.31 -0.68 -16.00
CA ILE A 36 5.96 0.45 -16.69
C ILE A 36 5.68 1.80 -16.04
N ASN A 37 5.05 1.79 -14.88
CA ASN A 37 4.74 2.98 -14.07
C ASN A 37 3.87 4.02 -14.78
N LYS A 38 3.04 3.60 -15.73
CA LYS A 38 2.03 4.49 -16.34
C LYS A 38 0.83 4.67 -15.41
N ASN A 39 0.46 3.66 -14.67
CA ASN A 39 -0.56 3.72 -13.64
C ASN A 39 0.03 3.19 -12.33
N THR A 40 -0.39 3.75 -11.22
CA THR A 40 -0.01 3.25 -9.90
C THR A 40 -0.88 2.06 -9.54
N ILE A 41 -0.27 0.98 -9.09
CA ILE A 41 -1.01 -0.19 -8.63
C ILE A 41 -1.91 0.18 -7.46
N PRO A 42 -3.23 -0.12 -7.51
CA PRO A 42 -4.13 0.13 -6.37
C PRO A 42 -3.69 -0.66 -5.13
N LEU A 43 -3.95 -0.08 -3.97
CA LEU A 43 -3.54 -0.69 -2.70
C LEU A 43 -4.06 -2.11 -2.52
N TYR A 44 -5.29 -2.39 -2.95
CA TYR A 44 -5.86 -3.73 -2.94
C TYR A 44 -4.97 -4.75 -3.66
N TYR A 45 -4.54 -4.41 -4.88
CA TYR A 45 -3.71 -5.33 -5.67
C TYR A 45 -2.27 -5.39 -5.17
N LEU A 46 -1.75 -4.29 -4.64
CA LEU A 46 -0.42 -4.27 -4.04
C LEU A 46 -0.37 -5.20 -2.82
N ASN A 47 -1.38 -5.14 -1.98
CA ASN A 47 -1.50 -6.02 -0.81
C ASN A 47 -1.63 -7.49 -1.25
N LYS A 48 -2.44 -7.75 -2.26
CA LYS A 48 -2.61 -9.11 -2.80
C LYS A 48 -1.32 -9.64 -3.39
N LEU A 49 -0.59 -8.80 -4.12
CA LEU A 49 0.72 -9.16 -4.68
C LEU A 49 1.70 -9.56 -3.57
N ALA A 50 1.79 -8.73 -2.52
CA ALA A 50 2.65 -9.01 -1.37
C ALA A 50 2.30 -10.34 -0.72
N ASN A 51 1.01 -10.61 -0.52
CA ASN A 51 0.54 -11.85 0.09
C ASN A 51 0.84 -13.07 -0.78
N GLU A 52 0.52 -13.00 -2.07
CA GLU A 52 0.68 -14.13 -2.99
C GLU A 52 2.15 -14.48 -3.25
N LEU A 53 3.02 -13.47 -3.32
CA LEU A 53 4.44 -13.66 -3.55
C LEU A 53 5.24 -13.80 -2.24
N ASN A 54 4.60 -13.68 -1.09
CA ASN A 54 5.23 -13.75 0.23
C ASN A 54 6.37 -12.74 0.38
N ILE A 55 6.11 -11.50 -0.01
CA ILE A 55 7.07 -10.41 0.00
C ILE A 55 6.58 -9.28 0.89
N ASN A 56 7.51 -8.65 1.62
CA ASN A 56 7.23 -7.49 2.44
C ASN A 56 6.69 -6.34 1.59
N ILE A 57 5.47 -5.89 1.88
CA ILE A 57 4.84 -4.79 1.13
C ILE A 57 5.65 -3.50 1.23
N ASP A 58 6.30 -3.23 2.37
CA ASP A 58 7.15 -2.06 2.53
C ASP A 58 8.39 -2.11 1.63
N TYR A 59 8.89 -3.31 1.34
CA TYR A 59 9.98 -3.49 0.37
C TYR A 59 9.51 -3.10 -1.05
N LEU A 60 8.29 -3.47 -1.42
CA LEU A 60 7.75 -3.17 -2.75
C LEU A 60 7.62 -1.66 -3.02
N VAL A 61 7.45 -0.85 -1.99
CA VAL A 61 7.25 0.60 -2.10
C VAL A 61 8.46 1.41 -1.62
N ASP A 62 9.60 0.78 -1.47
CA ASP A 62 10.87 1.41 -1.07
C ASP A 62 10.86 2.03 0.34
N LEU A 63 10.04 1.53 1.24
CA LEU A 63 10.04 1.92 2.64
C LEU A 63 10.89 1.00 3.51
N SER A 64 11.37 -0.12 2.98
CA SER A 64 12.23 -1.07 3.69
C SER A 64 13.16 -1.78 2.71
N ASP A 65 14.36 -2.11 3.16
CA ASP A 65 15.31 -2.93 2.41
C ASP A 65 15.09 -4.43 2.61
N LYS A 66 14.21 -4.80 3.54
CA LYS A 66 13.98 -6.21 3.87
C LYS A 66 12.89 -6.79 2.98
N LYS A 67 13.30 -7.61 2.01
CA LYS A 67 12.40 -8.28 1.08
C LYS A 67 11.55 -9.36 1.77
N ASN A 68 12.17 -10.16 2.63
CA ASN A 68 11.52 -11.30 3.27
C ASN A 68 11.36 -11.07 4.76
N ILE A 69 10.11 -11.06 5.21
CA ILE A 69 9.74 -10.96 6.63
C ILE A 69 8.56 -11.90 6.88
N THR A 70 8.31 -12.20 8.14
CA THR A 70 7.07 -12.88 8.54
C THR A 70 5.98 -11.85 8.69
N PHE A 71 4.83 -12.06 8.07
CA PHE A 71 3.70 -11.15 8.15
C PHE A 71 2.38 -11.89 8.00
N ASN A 72 1.29 -11.25 8.43
CA ASN A 72 -0.06 -11.77 8.25
C ASN A 72 -0.53 -11.52 6.81
N LYS A 73 -0.99 -12.57 6.14
CA LYS A 73 -1.50 -12.49 4.75
C LYS A 73 -3.00 -12.18 4.77
N ASN A 74 -3.34 -11.04 5.35
CA ASN A 74 -4.73 -10.60 5.49
C ASN A 74 -5.16 -9.70 4.34
N GLU A 75 -6.47 -9.59 4.17
CA GLU A 75 -7.07 -8.59 3.29
C GLU A 75 -7.09 -7.24 3.99
N ILE A 76 -7.27 -6.16 3.21
CA ILE A 76 -7.37 -4.81 3.76
C ILE A 76 -8.74 -4.61 4.39
N ASP A 77 -8.75 -4.26 5.68
CA ASP A 77 -9.94 -3.78 6.38
C ASP A 77 -9.93 -2.26 6.34
N ARG A 78 -10.83 -1.68 5.58
CA ARG A 78 -10.89 -0.24 5.33
C ARG A 78 -11.20 0.57 6.59
N ILE A 79 -12.01 0.01 7.48
CA ILE A 79 -12.38 0.66 8.75
C ILE A 79 -11.16 0.67 9.67
N GLU A 80 -10.48 -0.45 9.81
CA GLU A 80 -9.27 -0.55 10.65
C GLU A 80 -8.15 0.33 10.11
N LEU A 81 -7.95 0.35 8.80
CA LEU A 81 -6.97 1.23 8.16
C LEU A 81 -7.26 2.69 8.49
N GLY A 82 -8.51 3.10 8.38
CA GLY A 82 -8.94 4.47 8.73
C GLY A 82 -8.62 4.84 10.17
N LYS A 83 -8.87 3.93 11.10
CA LYS A 83 -8.54 4.13 12.53
C LYS A 83 -7.04 4.29 12.73
N ARG A 84 -6.23 3.51 12.02
CA ARG A 84 -4.77 3.58 12.12
C ARG A 84 -4.22 4.86 11.51
N ILE A 85 -4.79 5.32 10.40
CA ILE A 85 -4.42 6.62 9.82
C ILE A 85 -4.68 7.73 10.83
N LYS A 86 -5.85 7.73 11.45
CA LYS A 86 -6.20 8.73 12.48
C LYS A 86 -5.26 8.67 13.67
N ALA A 87 -4.96 7.47 14.19
CA ALA A 87 -4.06 7.28 15.32
C ALA A 87 -2.64 7.80 15.00
N ALA A 88 -2.10 7.42 13.85
CA ALA A 88 -0.77 7.85 13.42
C ALA A 88 -0.69 9.38 13.22
N ARG A 89 -1.73 9.97 12.63
CA ARG A 89 -1.83 11.42 12.46
C ARG A 89 -1.79 12.14 13.80
N LYS A 90 -2.54 11.63 14.78
CA LYS A 90 -2.57 12.23 16.13
C LYS A 90 -1.25 12.10 16.86
N GLU A 91 -0.52 11.02 16.67
CA GLU A 91 0.81 10.83 17.27
C GLU A 91 1.80 11.91 16.85
N VAL A 92 1.68 12.42 15.63
CA VAL A 92 2.54 13.51 15.15
C VAL A 92 1.89 14.89 15.34
N ASN A 93 0.80 14.95 16.08
CA ASN A 93 0.08 16.18 16.42
C ASN A 93 -0.45 16.95 15.21
N TYR A 94 -0.88 16.23 14.17
CA TYR A 94 -1.47 16.84 12.98
C TYR A 94 -2.99 16.85 13.08
N THR A 95 -3.59 17.99 12.68
CA THR A 95 -5.01 18.04 12.38
C THR A 95 -5.29 17.39 11.03
N GLN A 96 -6.55 17.09 10.73
CA GLN A 96 -6.93 16.59 9.40
C GLN A 96 -6.56 17.61 8.32
N GLU A 97 -6.76 18.91 8.60
CA GLU A 97 -6.42 20.00 7.69
C GLU A 97 -4.92 20.04 7.39
N LYS A 98 -4.08 19.85 8.41
CA LYS A 98 -2.63 19.86 8.23
C LYS A 98 -2.16 18.67 7.39
N LEU A 99 -2.70 17.49 7.65
CA LEU A 99 -2.38 16.31 6.86
C LEU A 99 -2.84 16.49 5.41
N ALA A 100 -4.05 17.02 5.22
CA ALA A 100 -4.59 17.31 3.89
C ALA A 100 -3.69 18.27 3.11
N ALA A 101 -3.21 19.33 3.76
CA ALA A 101 -2.28 20.28 3.13
C ALA A 101 -0.98 19.62 2.71
N LYS A 102 -0.44 18.72 3.52
CA LYS A 102 0.79 17.97 3.20
C LYS A 102 0.62 17.04 2.00
N LEU A 103 -0.59 16.56 1.77
CA LEU A 103 -0.90 15.64 0.68
C LEU A 103 -1.55 16.33 -0.53
N ASN A 104 -1.62 17.66 -0.53
CA ASN A 104 -2.29 18.45 -1.58
C ASN A 104 -3.74 17.99 -1.83
N THR A 105 -4.48 17.77 -0.76
CA THR A 105 -5.86 17.36 -0.82
C THR A 105 -6.69 18.16 0.19
N THR A 106 -7.93 17.76 0.44
CA THR A 106 -8.86 18.48 1.29
C THR A 106 -9.13 17.73 2.59
N HIS A 107 -9.56 18.46 3.61
CA HIS A 107 -10.02 17.90 4.87
C HIS A 107 -11.07 16.80 4.67
N SER A 108 -12.01 16.99 3.77
CA SER A 108 -13.08 16.02 3.50
C SER A 108 -12.54 14.68 3.00
N VAL A 109 -11.48 14.72 2.19
CA VAL A 109 -10.82 13.51 1.68
C VAL A 109 -10.16 12.74 2.82
N ILE A 110 -9.40 13.42 3.69
CA ILE A 110 -8.77 12.79 4.85
C ILE A 110 -9.84 12.18 5.78
N SER A 111 -10.91 12.93 6.04
CA SER A 111 -12.03 12.45 6.86
C SER A 111 -12.64 11.16 6.29
N ALA A 112 -12.81 11.08 4.97
CA ALA A 112 -13.34 9.91 4.29
C ALA A 112 -12.39 8.69 4.42
N TYR A 113 -11.09 8.91 4.38
CA TYR A 113 -10.11 7.83 4.62
C TYR A 113 -10.16 7.34 6.06
N GLU A 114 -10.20 8.26 7.03
CA GLU A 114 -10.20 7.91 8.46
C GLU A 114 -11.49 7.21 8.90
N SER A 115 -12.59 7.50 8.24
CA SER A 115 -13.87 6.81 8.51
C SER A 115 -14.02 5.48 7.77
N GLY A 116 -13.14 5.18 6.84
CA GLY A 116 -13.23 4.00 6.00
C GLY A 116 -14.26 4.11 4.87
N LYS A 117 -14.79 5.30 4.63
CA LYS A 117 -15.78 5.54 3.58
C LYS A 117 -15.21 5.32 2.18
N THR A 118 -13.98 5.78 1.96
CA THR A 118 -13.30 5.64 0.67
C THR A 118 -11.98 4.89 0.81
N ALA A 119 -11.59 4.18 -0.25
CA ALA A 119 -10.30 3.51 -0.31
C ALA A 119 -9.17 4.53 -0.38
N VAL A 120 -8.06 4.24 0.31
CA VAL A 120 -6.87 5.10 0.30
C VAL A 120 -6.03 4.77 -0.92
N PRO A 121 -5.70 5.73 -1.77
CA PRO A 121 -4.77 5.51 -2.87
C PRO A 121 -3.38 5.11 -2.36
N THR A 122 -2.71 4.22 -3.08
CA THR A 122 -1.39 3.70 -2.69
C THR A 122 -0.39 4.82 -2.40
N LEU A 123 -0.30 5.82 -3.28
CA LEU A 123 0.65 6.92 -3.11
C LEU A 123 0.35 7.76 -1.88
N PHE A 124 -0.92 7.96 -1.54
CA PHE A 124 -1.29 8.70 -0.33
C PHE A 124 -0.90 7.93 0.92
N LEU A 125 -1.11 6.61 0.94
CA LEU A 125 -0.70 5.81 2.11
C LEU A 125 0.81 5.81 2.29
N ILE A 126 1.57 5.74 1.20
CA ILE A 126 3.03 5.83 1.26
C ILE A 126 3.47 7.17 1.87
N GLU A 127 2.87 8.28 1.46
CA GLU A 127 3.20 9.60 2.01
C GLU A 127 2.78 9.74 3.46
N ILE A 128 1.61 9.22 3.84
CA ILE A 128 1.16 9.20 5.23
C ILE A 128 2.14 8.38 6.08
N ALA A 129 2.58 7.24 5.57
CA ALA A 129 3.57 6.39 6.26
C ALA A 129 4.88 7.14 6.53
N LYS A 130 5.37 7.88 5.53
CA LYS A 130 6.59 8.69 5.68
C LYS A 130 6.41 9.81 6.71
N ILE A 131 5.31 10.55 6.64
CA ILE A 131 5.01 11.65 7.56
C ILE A 131 4.90 11.17 8.99
N THR A 132 4.26 10.01 9.20
CA THR A 132 3.97 9.47 10.52
C THR A 132 5.03 8.51 11.03
N ASN A 133 6.03 8.19 10.21
CA ASN A 133 7.09 7.22 10.52
C ASN A 133 6.54 5.84 10.91
N LYS A 134 5.52 5.40 10.20
CA LYS A 134 4.93 4.07 10.34
C LYS A 134 5.13 3.27 9.06
N SER A 135 5.13 1.94 9.15
CA SER A 135 5.23 1.06 7.99
C SER A 135 3.86 0.80 7.37
N LEU A 136 3.82 0.41 6.10
CA LEU A 136 2.57 -0.08 5.49
C LEU A 136 2.08 -1.35 6.19
N ASN A 137 3.00 -2.21 6.64
CA ASN A 137 2.63 -3.40 7.42
C ASN A 137 1.84 -3.01 8.67
N TRP A 138 2.23 -1.94 9.35
CA TRP A 138 1.50 -1.46 10.51
C TRP A 138 0.11 -0.95 10.13
N PHE A 139 0.01 -0.11 9.10
CA PHE A 139 -1.28 0.43 8.65
C PHE A 139 -2.24 -0.67 8.22
N LEU A 140 -1.73 -1.71 7.57
CA LEU A 140 -2.53 -2.79 7.00
C LEU A 140 -2.70 -3.98 7.96
N ASN A 141 -2.25 -3.84 9.21
CA ASN A 141 -2.35 -4.86 10.24
C ASN A 141 -1.69 -6.19 9.83
N LYS A 142 -0.55 -6.10 9.17
CA LYS A 142 0.21 -7.26 8.68
C LYS A 142 1.34 -7.68 9.61
N THR A 143 1.77 -6.80 10.50
CA THR A 143 2.72 -7.12 11.55
C THR A 143 1.97 -7.75 12.70
N GLY A 144 2.27 -8.98 13.03
CA GLY A 144 1.57 -9.78 14.02
C GLY A 144 1.12 -9.02 15.25
N THR A 145 1.57 -9.29 16.40
CA THR A 145 1.14 -8.63 17.64
C THR A 145 1.58 -7.18 17.73
N LEU A 146 0.71 -6.37 18.20
CA LEU A 146 1.04 -5.03 18.67
C LEU A 146 1.79 -5.14 20.01
#